data_7b896c4395b0d51a92907aee373d88c1
#
_entry.id   7b896c4395b0d51a92907aee373d88c1
#
_cell.length_a   1.000
_cell.length_b   1.000
_cell.length_c   1.000
_cell.angle_alpha   90.00
_cell.angle_beta   90.00
_cell.angle_gamma   90.00
#
_symmetry.space_group_name_H-M   'P 1'
#
loop_
_entity.id
_entity.type
_entity.pdbx_description
1 polymer ?
#
loop_
_entity_poly.entity_id
_entity_poly.type
_entity_poly.pdbx_seq_one_letter_code
_entity_poly.pdbx_strand_id
1 'polypeptide(L)' 'MIKYISDVIAWGLNEDYWAEDSLLIEGYNECFGRLLTCDDMFVWQEKSGNALYIEFGNGKRFRIVIEEEANCIE' A
#
# COMPACT_ATOMS: atom_id res chain seq x y z
N MET A 1 -13.86 -13.01 0.78
CA MET A 1 -12.43 -13.34 0.57
C MET A 1 -11.60 -12.11 0.20
N ILE A 2 -12.14 -11.26 -0.63
CA ILE A 2 -11.44 -10.03 -1.04
C ILE A 2 -11.06 -9.16 0.16
N LYS A 3 -11.97 -8.99 1.11
CA LYS A 3 -11.69 -8.19 2.29
C LYS A 3 -10.54 -8.78 3.12
N TYR A 4 -10.49 -10.09 3.21
CA TYR A 4 -9.42 -10.73 3.98
C TYR A 4 -8.06 -10.56 3.30
N ILE A 5 -8.04 -10.63 1.98
CA ILE A 5 -6.81 -10.37 1.23
C ILE A 5 -6.39 -8.91 1.43
N SER A 6 -7.37 -8.00 1.37
CA SER A 6 -7.10 -6.58 1.60
C SER A 6 -6.52 -6.35 2.99
N ASP A 7 -7.08 -7.03 4.01
CA ASP A 7 -6.58 -6.90 5.38
C ASP A 7 -5.14 -7.38 5.51
N VAL A 8 -4.81 -8.48 4.85
CA VAL A 8 -3.44 -9.02 4.90
C VAL A 8 -2.47 -8.07 4.19
N ILE A 9 -2.88 -7.51 3.07
CA ILE A 9 -2.04 -6.56 2.35
C ILE A 9 -1.84 -5.31 3.19
N ALA A 10 -2.90 -4.80 3.79
CA ALA A 10 -2.80 -3.61 4.65
C ALA A 10 -1.86 -3.88 5.83
N TRP A 11 -1.95 -5.07 6.42
CA TRP A 11 -1.08 -5.46 7.51
C TRP A 11 0.39 -5.45 7.06
N GLY A 12 0.65 -6.05 5.89
CA GLY A 12 2.01 -6.10 5.37
C GLY A 12 2.57 -4.72 5.05
N LEU A 13 1.72 -3.84 4.50
CA LEU A 13 2.13 -2.48 4.22
C LEU A 13 2.46 -1.72 5.50
N ASN A 14 1.66 -1.91 6.54
CA ASN A 14 1.90 -1.27 7.83
C ASN A 14 3.16 -1.81 8.49
N GLU A 15 3.45 -3.11 8.34
CA GLU A 15 4.68 -3.68 8.86
C GLU A 15 5.89 -3.07 8.16
N ASP A 16 5.80 -2.90 6.85
CA ASP A 16 6.86 -2.24 6.09
C ASP A 16 7.03 -0.79 6.56
N TYR A 17 5.92 -0.12 6.76
CA TYR A 17 5.92 1.28 7.19
C TYR A 17 6.69 1.48 8.50
N TRP A 18 6.51 0.56 9.46
CA TRP A 18 7.17 0.66 10.76
C TRP A 18 8.58 0.06 10.77
N ALA A 19 9.01 -0.54 9.68
CA ALA A 19 10.34 -1.12 9.59
C ALA A 19 11.40 -0.03 9.42
N GLU A 20 12.58 -0.25 10.00
CA GLU A 20 13.68 0.69 9.81
C GLU A 20 14.08 0.79 8.35
N ASP A 21 13.97 -0.34 7.63
CA ASP A 21 14.33 -0.42 6.23
C ASP A 21 13.09 -0.50 5.36
N SER A 22 12.20 0.49 5.50
CA SER A 22 10.97 0.47 4.72
C SER A 22 11.28 0.46 3.23
N LEU A 23 10.84 -0.59 2.55
CA LEU A 23 11.03 -0.73 1.11
C LEU A 23 10.23 0.31 0.35
N LEU A 24 9.05 0.66 0.85
CA LEU A 24 8.22 1.66 0.19
C LEU A 24 8.85 3.04 0.26
N ILE A 25 9.37 3.41 1.42
CA ILE A 25 10.03 4.71 1.59
C ILE A 25 11.30 4.76 0.74
N GLU A 26 12.08 3.69 0.76
CA GLU A 26 13.30 3.61 -0.02
C GLU A 26 13.00 3.72 -1.51
N GLY A 27 12.00 2.96 -1.98
CA GLY A 27 11.61 2.99 -3.39
C GLY A 27 11.10 4.36 -3.81
N TYR A 28 10.30 4.98 -2.97
CA TYR A 28 9.79 6.31 -3.27
C TYR A 28 10.93 7.31 -3.41
N ASN A 29 11.86 7.30 -2.48
CA ASN A 29 12.99 8.24 -2.50
C ASN A 29 13.86 8.02 -3.74
N GLU A 30 14.08 6.77 -4.11
CA GLU A 30 14.85 6.45 -5.29
C GLU A 30 14.19 6.94 -6.56
N CYS A 31 12.87 6.76 -6.66
CA CYS A 31 12.14 7.13 -7.88
C CYS A 31 11.90 8.62 -8.01
N PHE A 32 11.70 9.31 -6.90
CA PHE A 32 11.29 10.72 -6.95
C PHE A 32 12.30 11.69 -6.37
N GLY A 33 13.43 11.19 -5.89
CA GLY A 33 14.51 12.04 -5.42
C GLY A 33 14.22 12.85 -4.17
N ARG A 34 13.21 12.45 -3.38
CA ARG A 34 12.88 13.13 -2.14
C ARG A 34 13.17 12.22 -0.96
N LEU A 35 13.63 12.83 0.11
CA LEU A 35 13.86 12.09 1.35
C LEU A 35 12.59 12.10 2.18
N LEU A 36 11.95 10.95 2.26
CA LEU A 36 10.77 10.77 3.11
C LEU A 36 11.14 9.99 4.35
N THR A 37 10.42 10.24 5.39
CA THR A 37 10.55 9.49 6.63
C THR A 37 9.29 8.64 6.80
N CYS A 38 9.30 7.78 7.81
CA CYS A 38 8.16 6.93 8.08
C CYS A 38 6.89 7.72 8.43
N ASP A 39 7.04 8.96 8.85
CA ASP A 39 5.88 9.79 9.19
C ASP A 39 5.20 10.38 7.98
N ASP A 40 5.76 10.15 6.79
CA ASP A 40 5.25 10.74 5.56
C ASP A 40 4.44 9.77 4.72
N MET A 41 4.08 8.62 5.28
CA MET A 41 3.33 7.61 4.53
C MET A 41 2.10 7.18 5.33
N PHE A 42 0.98 7.04 4.63
CA PHE A 42 -0.28 6.60 5.22
C PHE A 42 -0.86 5.47 4.39
N VAL A 43 -1.37 4.45 5.08
CA VAL A 43 -2.03 3.31 4.44
C VAL A 43 -3.44 3.23 4.99
N TRP A 44 -4.42 3.15 4.10
CA TRP A 44 -5.80 3.01 4.55
C TRP A 44 -6.62 2.21 3.53
N GLN A 45 -7.69 1.59 4.03
CA GLN A 45 -8.55 0.75 3.22
C GLN A 45 -9.85 1.46 2.90
N GLU A 46 -10.39 1.19 1.72
CA GLU A 46 -11.71 1.66 1.35
C GLU A 46 -12.76 0.93 2.16
N LYS A 47 -13.89 1.58 2.39
CA LYS A 47 -15.00 0.99 3.12
C LYS A 47 -15.49 -0.29 2.47
N SER A 48 -15.48 -0.34 1.16
CA SER A 48 -15.92 -1.53 0.42
C SER A 48 -15.05 -2.75 0.68
N GLY A 49 -13.82 -2.52 1.14
CA GLY A 49 -12.89 -3.61 1.45
C GLY A 49 -12.19 -4.19 0.24
N ASN A 50 -12.38 -3.63 -0.96
CA ASN A 50 -11.75 -4.17 -2.15
C ASN A 50 -10.61 -3.29 -2.67
N ALA A 51 -10.28 -2.23 -1.98
CA ALA A 51 -9.20 -1.36 -2.39
C ALA A 51 -8.47 -0.79 -1.18
N LEU A 52 -7.20 -0.48 -1.41
CA LEU A 52 -6.36 0.17 -0.41
C LEU A 52 -5.69 1.36 -1.06
N TYR A 53 -5.24 2.27 -0.22
CA TYR A 53 -4.52 3.44 -0.69
C TYR A 53 -3.22 3.58 0.09
N ILE A 54 -2.18 3.99 -0.62
CA ILE A 54 -0.93 4.40 0.00
C ILE A 54 -0.76 5.86 -0.38
N GLU A 55 -0.70 6.72 0.61
CA GLU A 55 -0.57 8.15 0.38
C GLU A 55 0.75 8.63 0.97
N PHE A 56 1.51 9.37 0.17
CA PHE A 56 2.77 9.92 0.61
C PHE A 56 2.59 11.40 0.95
N GLY A 57 3.38 11.88 1.89
CA GLY A 57 3.23 13.22 2.44
C GLY A 57 3.30 14.37 1.43
N ASN A 58 3.85 14.10 0.25
CA ASN A 58 3.92 15.12 -0.80
C ASN A 58 2.69 15.15 -1.70
N GLY A 59 1.67 14.38 -1.37
CA GLY A 59 0.42 14.37 -2.12
C GLY A 59 0.27 13.26 -3.13
N LYS A 60 1.31 12.46 -3.36
CA LYS A 60 1.18 11.32 -4.27
C LYS A 60 0.40 10.20 -3.59
N ARG A 61 -0.52 9.60 -4.32
CA ARG A 61 -1.36 8.54 -3.78
C ARG A 61 -1.50 7.43 -4.80
N PHE A 62 -1.39 6.21 -4.31
CA PHE A 62 -1.52 5.01 -5.13
C PHE A 62 -2.69 4.19 -4.64
N ARG A 63 -3.40 3.59 -5.56
CA ARG A 63 -4.57 2.77 -5.25
C ARG A 63 -4.29 1.34 -5.66
N ILE A 64 -4.56 0.41 -4.75
CA ILE A 64 -4.43 -1.02 -4.99
C ILE A 64 -5.83 -1.62 -4.98
N VAL A 65 -6.22 -2.23 -6.07
CA VAL A 65 -7.55 -2.84 -6.19
C VAL A 65 -7.40 -4.35 -6.19
N ILE A 66 -8.25 -5.02 -5.44
CA ILE A 66 -8.27 -6.48 -5.35
C ILE A 66 -9.53 -6.98 -6.02
N GLU A 67 -9.36 -7.86 -7.00
CA GLU A 67 -10.47 -8.41 -7.76
C GLU A 67 -10.32 -9.92 -7.85
N GLU A 68 -11.44 -10.58 -7.86
CA GLU A 68 -11.44 -11.99 -8.17
C GLU A 68 -11.50 -12.12 -9.69
N GLU A 69 -10.57 -12.85 -10.26
CA GLU A 69 -10.55 -13.04 -11.69
C GLU A 69 -11.49 -14.18 -12.06
N ALA A 70 -12.47 -13.87 -12.89
CA ALA A 70 -13.37 -14.89 -13.39
C ALA A 70 -12.64 -15.72 -14.43
N ASN A 71 -12.89 -17.00 -14.52
CA ASN A 71 -12.26 -17.86 -15.52
C ASN A 71 -10.77 -18.03 -15.34
N CYS A 72 -10.34 -18.07 -14.11
CA CYS A 72 -8.94 -18.36 -13.84
C CYS A 72 -8.63 -19.85 -13.96
N ILE A 73 -9.57 -20.59 -14.46
CA ILE A 73 -9.43 -22.05 -14.62
C ILE A 73 -8.89 -22.38 -15.99
N GLU A 74 -8.05 -23.33 -16.00
CA GLU A 74 -7.47 -23.81 -17.26
C GLU A 74 -7.80 -25.24 -17.49
#